data_56095c62c490265de26a8c4f1e0b3838
#
_entry.id   56095c62c490265de26a8c4f1e0b3838
#
_cell.length_a   1.000
_cell.length_b   1.000
_cell.length_c   1.000
_cell.angle_alpha   90.00
_cell.angle_beta   90.00
_cell.angle_gamma   90.00
#
_symmetry.space_group_name_H-M   'P 1'
#
loop_
_entity.id
_entity.type
_entity.pdbx_description
1 polymer ?
#
loop_
_entity_poly.entity_id
_entity_poly.type
_entity_poly.pdbx_seq_one_letter_code
_entity_poly.pdbx_strand_id
1 'polypeptide(L)'
;MARLAGHEQELVAVVAEFVDEQVRPRVREFEEPDRYPDELIEQMKKLGFFGLLVPEEHGGSAVSTACFARVTEELARGWMSLAGAIGGHSVISYLLATYGTDDQRQTYLPRMAEGALRATMALTEPGGGSDLQAMRTTATRVCEGFEITGSKTWISNAQHSGLIGLLCRTDRDAQPPHSGMSVLLVEPGDGLTISAKTPKLGYRGIEACELAFDAIRVPAGAVLGGEPGQGWQQMMRGLEVGRIQVASRAVGVAQAALADATRYAQERESFGKPIWQHQSVGNLIADMATKVQAARLLTADAAERLDRGVRADLEAGMAKLFASETAMQVALDAMRVHGGYGYSKEYDVERYFRDAPLMILGEGTNEIQRNVIAAQWISRHSI
;
A
#
# COMPACT_ATOMS: atom_id res chain seq x y z
N MET A 1 7.34 -8.82 -19.01
CA MET A 1 7.60 -7.66 -18.14
C MET A 1 7.51 -6.41 -19.00
N ALA A 2 6.74 -5.40 -18.57
CA ALA A 2 6.77 -4.09 -19.18
C ALA A 2 8.22 -3.61 -19.29
N ARG A 3 8.56 -3.13 -20.45
CA ARG A 3 9.85 -2.50 -20.64
C ARG A 3 9.72 -1.06 -20.13
N LEU A 4 10.18 -0.81 -18.91
CA LEU A 4 10.24 0.53 -18.35
C LEU A 4 11.02 1.47 -19.27
N ALA A 5 10.63 2.74 -19.34
CA ALA A 5 11.39 3.77 -20.04
C ALA A 5 12.78 3.92 -19.40
N GLY A 6 13.76 4.48 -20.14
CA GLY A 6 15.14 4.58 -19.66
C GLY A 6 15.25 5.31 -18.32
N HIS A 7 14.61 6.47 -18.19
CA HIS A 7 14.58 7.24 -16.95
C HIS A 7 13.88 6.50 -15.78
N GLU A 8 12.88 5.68 -16.08
CA GLU A 8 12.22 4.85 -15.06
C GLU A 8 13.11 3.71 -14.57
N GLN A 9 13.93 3.13 -15.48
CA GLN A 9 14.95 2.14 -15.09
C GLN A 9 16.01 2.75 -14.18
N GLU A 10 16.46 3.97 -14.49
CA GLU A 10 17.39 4.73 -13.65
C GLU A 10 16.79 5.02 -12.27
N LEU A 11 15.52 5.44 -12.21
CA LEU A 11 14.84 5.66 -10.95
C LEU A 11 14.78 4.38 -10.09
N VAL A 12 14.43 3.24 -10.68
CA VAL A 12 14.42 1.96 -9.94
C VAL A 12 15.82 1.61 -9.45
N ALA A 13 16.87 1.90 -10.22
CA ALA A 13 18.25 1.67 -9.77
C ALA A 13 18.64 2.57 -8.59
N VAL A 14 18.27 3.85 -8.61
CA VAL A 14 18.45 4.78 -7.47
C VAL A 14 17.72 4.29 -6.22
N VAL A 15 16.49 3.78 -6.38
CA VAL A 15 15.75 3.19 -5.24
C VAL A 15 16.46 1.96 -4.70
N ALA A 16 16.97 1.09 -5.57
CA ALA A 16 17.71 -0.10 -5.16
C ALA A 16 18.97 0.26 -4.37
N GLU A 17 19.75 1.24 -4.84
CA GLU A 17 20.93 1.78 -4.14
C GLU A 17 20.56 2.36 -2.76
N PHE A 18 19.54 3.21 -2.70
CA PHE A 18 19.03 3.76 -1.44
C PHE A 18 18.63 2.64 -0.46
N VAL A 19 17.98 1.60 -0.95
CA VAL A 19 17.57 0.45 -0.15
C VAL A 19 18.77 -0.32 0.39
N ASP A 20 19.76 -0.59 -0.44
CA ASP A 20 20.91 -1.40 -0.03
C ASP A 20 21.86 -0.63 0.90
N GLU A 21 22.06 0.67 0.67
CA GLU A 21 23.01 1.47 1.44
C GLU A 21 22.41 2.13 2.69
N GLN A 22 21.14 2.59 2.61
CA GLN A 22 20.55 3.41 3.67
C GLN A 22 19.47 2.69 4.47
N VAL A 23 18.73 1.75 3.85
CA VAL A 23 17.59 1.11 4.50
C VAL A 23 17.99 -0.20 5.17
N ARG A 24 18.44 -1.19 4.40
CA ARG A 24 18.72 -2.55 4.93
C ARG A 24 19.65 -2.58 6.13
N PRO A 25 20.75 -1.82 6.16
CA PRO A 25 21.66 -1.81 7.32
C PRO A 25 21.04 -1.25 8.59
N ARG A 26 20.00 -0.40 8.46
CA ARG A 26 19.43 0.40 9.55
C ARG A 26 18.03 -0.02 9.99
N VAL A 27 17.38 -0.98 9.33
CA VAL A 27 15.98 -1.34 9.60
C VAL A 27 15.74 -1.63 11.08
N ARG A 28 16.65 -2.34 11.75
CA ARG A 28 16.49 -2.74 13.16
C ARG A 28 16.48 -1.54 14.13
N GLU A 29 17.17 -0.46 13.80
CA GLU A 29 17.17 0.78 14.59
C GLU A 29 15.78 1.38 14.76
N PHE A 30 14.90 1.13 13.79
CA PHE A 30 13.53 1.66 13.75
C PHE A 30 12.49 0.58 14.08
N GLU A 31 12.68 -0.63 13.57
CA GLU A 31 11.70 -1.72 13.65
C GLU A 31 11.59 -2.29 15.06
N GLU A 32 12.73 -2.55 15.75
CA GLU A 32 12.72 -3.14 17.08
C GLU A 32 12.03 -2.24 18.12
N PRO A 33 12.34 -0.94 18.24
CA PRO A 33 11.62 -0.03 19.13
C PRO A 33 10.28 0.45 18.58
N ASP A 34 9.89 -0.02 17.38
CA ASP A 34 8.69 0.45 16.66
C ASP A 34 8.69 1.99 16.49
N ARG A 35 9.83 2.56 16.12
CA ARG A 35 10.04 4.01 15.95
C ARG A 35 9.77 4.41 14.49
N TYR A 36 9.07 5.52 14.30
CA TYR A 36 8.84 6.09 12.98
C TYR A 36 10.18 6.51 12.34
N PRO A 37 10.42 6.16 11.05
CA PRO A 37 11.73 6.36 10.41
C PRO A 37 11.87 7.75 9.77
N ASP A 38 11.75 8.82 10.55
CA ASP A 38 11.77 10.21 10.05
C ASP A 38 12.95 10.49 9.12
N GLU A 39 14.14 10.02 9.48
CA GLU A 39 15.37 10.25 8.70
C GLU A 39 15.31 9.60 7.31
N LEU A 40 14.77 8.37 7.22
CA LEU A 40 14.59 7.69 5.94
C LEU A 40 13.45 8.32 5.12
N ILE A 41 12.39 8.78 5.78
CA ILE A 41 11.29 9.49 5.13
C ILE A 41 11.79 10.82 4.53
N GLU A 42 12.64 11.58 5.24
CA GLU A 42 13.22 12.81 4.71
C GLU A 42 14.13 12.54 3.50
N GLN A 43 14.85 11.42 3.48
CA GLN A 43 15.60 11.01 2.29
C GLN A 43 14.67 10.65 1.13
N MET A 44 13.57 9.92 1.39
CA MET A 44 12.56 9.60 0.39
C MET A 44 11.92 10.85 -0.22
N LYS A 45 11.68 11.90 0.57
CA LYS A 45 11.21 13.21 0.07
C LYS A 45 12.22 13.82 -0.90
N LYS A 46 13.49 13.89 -0.52
CA LYS A 46 14.57 14.44 -1.36
C LYS A 46 14.75 13.67 -2.67
N LEU A 47 14.49 12.36 -2.67
CA LEU A 47 14.53 11.49 -3.83
C LEU A 47 13.23 11.53 -4.67
N GLY A 48 12.22 12.31 -4.26
CA GLY A 48 10.98 12.51 -5.01
C GLY A 48 9.97 11.35 -4.93
N PHE A 49 10.12 10.42 -3.98
CA PHE A 49 9.27 9.22 -3.92
C PHE A 49 7.80 9.51 -3.57
N PHE A 50 7.50 10.69 -3.05
CA PHE A 50 6.12 11.12 -2.81
C PHE A 50 5.44 11.66 -4.06
N GLY A 51 6.19 12.12 -5.06
CA GLY A 51 5.70 12.66 -6.32
C GLY A 51 5.49 11.65 -7.45
N LEU A 52 5.70 10.36 -7.22
CA LEU A 52 5.73 9.33 -8.29
C LEU A 52 4.47 9.33 -9.17
N LEU A 53 3.28 9.40 -8.56
CA LEU A 53 1.98 9.39 -9.28
C LEU A 53 1.37 10.79 -9.42
N VAL A 54 2.10 11.85 -9.07
CA VAL A 54 1.65 13.22 -9.28
C VAL A 54 2.06 13.67 -10.69
N PRO A 55 1.17 14.34 -11.46
CA PRO A 55 1.49 14.86 -12.77
C PRO A 55 2.67 15.86 -12.75
N GLU A 56 3.46 15.91 -13.84
CA GLU A 56 4.61 16.81 -13.97
C GLU A 56 4.24 18.28 -13.82
N GLU A 57 3.09 18.69 -14.33
CA GLU A 57 2.54 20.05 -14.21
C GLU A 57 2.29 20.50 -12.77
N HIS A 58 2.23 19.53 -11.83
CA HIS A 58 2.10 19.77 -10.40
C HIS A 58 3.39 19.38 -9.62
N GLY A 59 4.53 19.27 -10.32
CA GLY A 59 5.83 19.02 -9.68
C GLY A 59 6.13 17.56 -9.37
N GLY A 60 5.33 16.61 -9.86
CA GLY A 60 5.57 15.19 -9.73
C GLY A 60 6.43 14.59 -10.85
N SER A 61 6.59 13.29 -10.82
CA SER A 61 7.36 12.52 -11.82
C SER A 61 6.48 11.81 -12.84
N ALA A 62 5.18 11.72 -12.59
CA ALA A 62 4.19 11.07 -13.46
C ALA A 62 4.65 9.70 -14.02
N VAL A 63 5.35 8.91 -13.20
CA VAL A 63 5.85 7.60 -13.65
C VAL A 63 4.71 6.64 -13.98
N SER A 64 4.98 5.67 -14.85
CA SER A 64 4.03 4.61 -15.14
C SER A 64 3.69 3.82 -13.87
N THR A 65 2.49 3.24 -13.81
CA THR A 65 2.10 2.32 -12.72
C THR A 65 3.05 1.13 -12.64
N ALA A 66 3.60 0.69 -13.78
CA ALA A 66 4.61 -0.35 -13.83
C ALA A 66 5.91 0.07 -13.14
N CYS A 67 6.35 1.31 -13.31
CA CYS A 67 7.50 1.87 -12.60
C CYS A 67 7.18 2.02 -11.10
N PHE A 68 6.04 2.60 -10.75
CA PHE A 68 5.58 2.71 -9.36
C PHE A 68 5.55 1.35 -8.64
N ALA A 69 5.09 0.30 -9.32
CA ALA A 69 5.10 -1.06 -8.80
C ALA A 69 6.53 -1.56 -8.51
N ARG A 70 7.48 -1.27 -9.41
CA ARG A 70 8.89 -1.66 -9.22
C ARG A 70 9.56 -0.87 -8.08
N VAL A 71 9.32 0.44 -7.99
CA VAL A 71 9.80 1.27 -6.87
C VAL A 71 9.25 0.74 -5.54
N THR A 72 7.97 0.43 -5.49
CA THR A 72 7.32 -0.14 -4.30
C THR A 72 7.92 -1.51 -3.93
N GLU A 73 8.19 -2.37 -4.92
CA GLU A 73 8.85 -3.66 -4.71
C GLU A 73 10.24 -3.48 -4.09
N GLU A 74 11.07 -2.56 -4.63
CA GLU A 74 12.41 -2.31 -4.11
C GLU A 74 12.37 -1.74 -2.68
N LEU A 75 11.51 -0.76 -2.39
CA LEU A 75 11.33 -0.25 -1.03
C LEU A 75 10.94 -1.37 -0.05
N ALA A 76 10.01 -2.25 -0.45
CA ALA A 76 9.57 -3.37 0.37
C ALA A 76 10.64 -4.47 0.52
N ARG A 77 11.53 -4.64 -0.48
CA ARG A 77 12.73 -5.48 -0.38
C ARG A 77 13.66 -5.01 0.73
N GLY A 78 13.75 -3.71 0.92
CA GLY A 78 14.48 -3.14 2.04
C GLY A 78 13.73 -3.29 3.35
N TRP A 79 12.56 -2.68 3.39
CA TRP A 79 11.66 -2.71 4.56
C TRP A 79 10.23 -2.39 4.13
N MET A 80 9.31 -3.33 4.36
CA MET A 80 7.90 -3.19 3.94
C MET A 80 7.26 -1.89 4.43
N SER A 81 7.66 -1.40 5.61
CA SER A 81 7.12 -0.18 6.20
C SER A 81 7.41 1.07 5.37
N LEU A 82 8.58 1.19 4.74
CA LEU A 82 8.88 2.33 3.86
C LEU A 82 8.00 2.34 2.60
N ALA A 83 7.76 1.18 2.00
CA ALA A 83 6.79 1.08 0.92
C ALA A 83 5.38 1.47 1.38
N GLY A 84 5.04 1.18 2.64
CA GLY A 84 3.79 1.59 3.26
C GLY A 84 3.69 3.09 3.57
N ALA A 85 4.80 3.78 3.75
CA ALA A 85 4.82 5.22 3.97
C ALA A 85 4.28 6.03 2.79
N ILE A 86 4.45 5.52 1.56
CA ILE A 86 3.92 6.15 0.35
C ILE A 86 2.56 5.57 -0.09
N GLY A 87 2.06 4.48 0.55
CA GLY A 87 0.90 3.73 0.06
C GLY A 87 -0.37 4.56 -0.06
N GLY A 88 -0.93 4.98 1.06
CA GLY A 88 -2.15 5.80 1.10
C GLY A 88 -1.96 7.15 0.41
N HIS A 89 -0.77 7.73 0.54
CA HIS A 89 -0.40 8.98 -0.12
C HIS A 89 -0.51 8.86 -1.65
N SER A 90 0.05 7.82 -2.23
CA SER A 90 0.00 7.61 -3.69
C SER A 90 -1.42 7.37 -4.21
N VAL A 91 -2.27 6.68 -3.44
CA VAL A 91 -3.68 6.52 -3.81
C VAL A 91 -4.41 7.86 -3.80
N ILE A 92 -4.23 8.69 -2.77
CA ILE A 92 -4.88 10.00 -2.72
C ILE A 92 -4.32 10.94 -3.79
N SER A 93 -3.02 10.90 -4.09
CA SER A 93 -2.42 11.65 -5.21
C SER A 93 -3.05 11.25 -6.54
N TYR A 94 -3.20 9.96 -6.80
CA TYR A 94 -3.87 9.44 -7.98
C TYR A 94 -5.34 9.88 -8.07
N LEU A 95 -6.08 9.83 -6.97
CA LEU A 95 -7.47 10.26 -6.92
C LEU A 95 -7.62 11.77 -7.18
N LEU A 96 -6.75 12.58 -6.58
CA LEU A 96 -6.71 14.02 -6.81
C LEU A 96 -6.36 14.36 -8.27
N ALA A 97 -5.34 13.71 -8.83
CA ALA A 97 -4.96 13.92 -10.23
C ALA A 97 -6.08 13.54 -11.20
N THR A 98 -6.84 12.46 -10.89
CA THR A 98 -7.88 11.92 -11.78
C THR A 98 -9.22 12.66 -11.63
N TYR A 99 -9.61 12.96 -10.40
CA TYR A 99 -10.98 13.43 -10.09
C TYR A 99 -11.02 14.81 -9.45
N GLY A 100 -9.90 15.34 -8.95
CA GLY A 100 -9.87 16.63 -8.29
C GLY A 100 -10.35 17.77 -9.21
N THR A 101 -10.96 18.80 -8.62
CA THR A 101 -11.16 20.09 -9.34
C THR A 101 -9.81 20.75 -9.58
N ASP A 102 -9.76 21.77 -10.46
CA ASP A 102 -8.52 22.51 -10.72
C ASP A 102 -7.97 23.12 -9.42
N ASP A 103 -8.84 23.70 -8.60
CA ASP A 103 -8.46 24.28 -7.30
C ASP A 103 -7.87 23.21 -6.35
N GLN A 104 -8.48 22.04 -6.29
CA GLN A 104 -7.99 20.94 -5.47
C GLN A 104 -6.63 20.44 -5.97
N ARG A 105 -6.47 20.25 -7.28
CA ARG A 105 -5.17 19.85 -7.87
C ARG A 105 -4.09 20.89 -7.58
N GLN A 106 -4.37 22.18 -7.80
CA GLN A 106 -3.40 23.25 -7.56
C GLN A 106 -3.07 23.43 -6.08
N THR A 107 -4.03 23.21 -5.19
CA THR A 107 -3.82 23.37 -3.74
C THR A 107 -3.00 22.24 -3.14
N TYR A 108 -3.27 21.00 -3.53
CA TYR A 108 -2.74 19.84 -2.83
C TYR A 108 -1.57 19.17 -3.55
N LEU A 109 -1.65 18.95 -4.87
CA LEU A 109 -0.69 18.11 -5.58
C LEU A 109 0.76 18.61 -5.51
N PRO A 110 1.08 19.91 -5.65
CA PRO A 110 2.47 20.36 -5.56
C PRO A 110 3.10 20.06 -4.20
N ARG A 111 2.39 20.34 -3.11
CA ARG A 111 2.84 20.07 -1.74
C ARG A 111 2.95 18.57 -1.45
N MET A 112 2.09 17.77 -2.10
CA MET A 112 2.12 16.31 -2.01
C MET A 112 3.31 15.74 -2.77
N ALA A 113 3.63 16.25 -3.95
CA ALA A 113 4.78 15.83 -4.74
C ALA A 113 6.12 16.01 -3.99
N GLU A 114 6.27 17.12 -3.29
CA GLU A 114 7.43 17.40 -2.43
C GLU A 114 7.44 16.55 -1.15
N GLY A 115 6.33 15.89 -0.80
CA GLY A 115 6.16 15.22 0.49
C GLY A 115 6.02 16.18 1.68
N ALA A 116 5.88 17.50 1.44
CA ALA A 116 5.60 18.49 2.46
C ALA A 116 4.19 18.32 3.05
N LEU A 117 3.24 17.90 2.22
CA LEU A 117 1.90 17.48 2.61
C LEU A 117 1.74 16.00 2.32
N ARG A 118 1.71 15.16 3.33
CA ARG A 118 1.43 13.74 3.15
C ARG A 118 -0.05 13.46 3.34
N ALA A 119 -0.55 12.47 2.62
CA ALA A 119 -1.94 12.08 2.70
C ALA A 119 -2.11 10.63 3.16
N THR A 120 -3.27 10.33 3.73
CA THR A 120 -3.70 8.97 4.06
C THR A 120 -5.14 8.72 3.65
N MET A 121 -5.52 7.44 3.53
CA MET A 121 -6.91 7.01 3.28
C MET A 121 -7.59 6.61 4.58
N ALA A 122 -8.84 7.02 4.77
CA ALA A 122 -9.66 6.64 5.91
C ALA A 122 -10.98 6.00 5.44
N LEU A 123 -11.01 4.65 5.41
CA LEU A 123 -12.14 3.85 4.94
C LEU A 123 -12.75 3.00 6.04
N THR A 124 -11.94 2.13 6.64
CA THR A 124 -12.35 1.11 7.61
C THR A 124 -12.89 1.74 8.89
N GLU A 125 -13.96 1.17 9.43
CA GLU A 125 -14.54 1.55 10.72
C GLU A 125 -14.40 0.42 11.75
N PRO A 126 -14.51 0.71 13.06
CA PRO A 126 -14.49 -0.33 14.08
C PRO A 126 -15.56 -1.42 13.87
N GLY A 127 -16.67 -1.07 13.24
CA GLY A 127 -17.77 -1.99 12.93
C GLY A 127 -17.61 -2.81 11.66
N GLY A 128 -16.64 -2.50 10.77
CA GLY A 128 -16.47 -3.22 9.51
C GLY A 128 -15.41 -2.66 8.61
N GLY A 129 -14.65 -3.56 7.95
CA GLY A 129 -13.66 -3.22 6.92
C GLY A 129 -14.03 -3.78 5.55
N SER A 130 -14.44 -5.05 5.47
CA SER A 130 -14.81 -5.68 4.20
C SER A 130 -16.13 -5.16 3.63
N ASP A 131 -17.09 -4.86 4.49
CA ASP A 131 -18.37 -4.24 4.11
C ASP A 131 -18.32 -2.72 4.27
N LEU A 132 -17.70 -2.04 3.31
CA LEU A 132 -17.64 -0.58 3.31
C LEU A 132 -19.00 0.08 3.12
N GLN A 133 -19.99 -0.63 2.57
CA GLN A 133 -21.34 -0.07 2.38
C GLN A 133 -22.12 0.03 3.71
N ALA A 134 -21.71 -0.67 4.76
CA ALA A 134 -22.28 -0.58 6.10
C ALA A 134 -21.69 0.57 6.96
N MET A 135 -20.84 1.43 6.37
CA MET A 135 -20.19 2.53 7.10
C MET A 135 -21.19 3.47 7.75
N ARG A 136 -20.81 3.99 8.93
CA ARG A 136 -21.61 4.86 9.78
C ARG A 136 -21.10 6.29 9.86
N THR A 137 -19.84 6.54 9.52
CA THR A 137 -19.28 7.90 9.44
C THR A 137 -20.07 8.70 8.42
N THR A 138 -20.59 9.86 8.84
CA THR A 138 -21.43 10.73 8.02
C THR A 138 -20.84 12.11 7.89
N ALA A 139 -21.14 12.76 6.78
CA ALA A 139 -20.91 14.17 6.56
C ALA A 139 -22.26 14.83 6.23
N THR A 140 -22.85 15.48 7.22
CA THR A 140 -24.14 16.14 7.09
C THR A 140 -23.94 17.52 6.48
N ARG A 141 -24.75 17.88 5.49
CA ARG A 141 -24.70 19.20 4.86
C ARG A 141 -25.10 20.29 5.85
N VAL A 142 -24.28 21.34 5.93
CA VAL A 142 -24.51 22.56 6.72
C VAL A 142 -24.40 23.79 5.79
N CYS A 143 -24.68 25.00 6.31
CA CYS A 143 -24.73 26.21 5.47
C CYS A 143 -23.47 26.43 4.64
N GLU A 144 -22.29 26.17 5.17
CA GLU A 144 -20.99 26.48 4.50
C GLU A 144 -20.21 25.24 4.06
N GLY A 145 -20.82 24.05 4.09
CA GLY A 145 -20.13 22.82 3.73
C GLY A 145 -20.70 21.57 4.38
N PHE A 146 -19.88 20.83 5.08
CA PHE A 146 -20.27 19.58 5.73
C PHE A 146 -19.76 19.50 7.18
N GLU A 147 -20.55 18.88 8.04
CA GLU A 147 -20.18 18.53 9.40
C GLU A 147 -20.02 17.01 9.49
N ILE A 148 -18.81 16.58 9.85
CA ILE A 148 -18.40 15.17 9.86
C ILE A 148 -18.48 14.62 11.27
N THR A 149 -19.13 13.47 11.42
CA THR A 149 -19.22 12.72 12.68
C THR A 149 -19.03 11.22 12.43
N GLY A 150 -18.21 10.56 13.23
CA GLY A 150 -17.94 9.12 13.11
C GLY A 150 -16.56 8.73 13.58
N SER A 151 -16.12 7.53 13.16
CA SER A 151 -14.80 7.03 13.50
C SER A 151 -14.24 6.15 12.40
N LYS A 152 -12.91 6.14 12.28
CA LYS A 152 -12.17 5.26 11.39
C LYS A 152 -11.07 4.54 12.16
N THR A 153 -10.68 3.35 11.72
CA THR A 153 -9.64 2.54 12.38
C THR A 153 -8.67 1.95 11.37
N TRP A 154 -7.50 1.52 11.83
CA TRP A 154 -6.42 1.00 11.00
C TRP A 154 -5.87 2.01 9.99
N ILE A 155 -5.86 3.29 10.34
CA ILE A 155 -5.40 4.34 9.43
C ILE A 155 -3.89 4.49 9.55
N SER A 156 -3.18 4.01 8.56
CA SER A 156 -1.72 4.09 8.48
C SER A 156 -1.26 5.52 8.23
N ASN A 157 -0.12 5.92 8.82
CA ASN A 157 0.46 7.27 8.69
C ASN A 157 -0.46 8.42 9.15
N ALA A 158 -1.46 8.16 9.97
CA ALA A 158 -2.44 9.18 10.36
C ALA A 158 -1.80 10.35 11.13
N GLN A 159 -0.85 10.06 12.04
CA GLN A 159 -0.14 11.08 12.84
C GLN A 159 0.82 11.93 12.00
N HIS A 160 1.23 11.44 10.83
CA HIS A 160 2.19 12.07 9.94
C HIS A 160 1.55 12.59 8.64
N SER A 161 0.22 12.58 8.54
CA SER A 161 -0.53 13.05 7.37
C SER A 161 -1.22 14.38 7.67
N GLY A 162 -1.03 15.34 6.77
CA GLY A 162 -1.73 16.62 6.81
C GLY A 162 -2.99 16.65 5.93
N LEU A 163 -3.29 15.51 5.26
CA LEU A 163 -4.51 15.36 4.44
C LEU A 163 -5.08 13.95 4.59
N ILE A 164 -6.37 13.84 4.82
CA ILE A 164 -7.11 12.59 4.96
C ILE A 164 -8.13 12.48 3.84
N GLY A 165 -7.98 11.50 2.96
CA GLY A 165 -9.02 11.11 2.01
C GLY A 165 -10.05 10.25 2.72
N LEU A 166 -11.10 10.88 3.24
CA LEU A 166 -12.14 10.26 4.05
C LEU A 166 -13.29 9.77 3.20
N LEU A 167 -13.53 8.46 3.16
CA LEU A 167 -14.76 7.91 2.62
C LEU A 167 -15.84 7.96 3.72
N CYS A 168 -16.95 8.65 3.43
CA CYS A 168 -18.06 8.81 4.36
C CYS A 168 -19.38 8.88 3.62
N ARG A 169 -20.49 8.85 4.37
CA ARG A 169 -21.84 8.93 3.84
C ARG A 169 -22.35 10.39 3.88
N THR A 170 -22.59 10.94 2.71
CA THR A 170 -23.17 12.31 2.54
C THR A 170 -24.68 12.29 2.33
N ASP A 171 -25.24 11.16 1.87
CA ASP A 171 -26.67 10.93 1.77
C ASP A 171 -27.00 9.54 2.35
N ARG A 172 -27.83 9.51 3.41
CA ARG A 172 -28.23 8.28 4.10
C ARG A 172 -29.36 7.55 3.40
N ASP A 173 -30.14 8.27 2.61
CA ASP A 173 -31.36 7.77 1.97
C ASP A 173 -31.14 7.38 0.51
N ALA A 174 -29.91 7.56 0.01
CA ALA A 174 -29.55 7.26 -1.36
C ALA A 174 -29.78 5.80 -1.75
N GLN A 175 -30.29 5.58 -2.96
CA GLN A 175 -30.52 4.27 -3.56
C GLN A 175 -29.86 4.21 -4.94
N PRO A 176 -28.94 3.25 -5.16
CA PRO A 176 -28.42 2.26 -4.21
C PRO A 176 -27.53 2.88 -3.11
N PRO A 177 -27.34 2.22 -1.93
CA PRO A 177 -26.68 2.85 -0.77
C PRO A 177 -25.28 3.43 -1.05
N HIS A 178 -24.54 2.86 -1.97
CA HIS A 178 -23.19 3.35 -2.34
C HIS A 178 -23.20 4.69 -3.09
N SER A 179 -24.33 5.09 -3.72
CA SER A 179 -24.45 6.37 -4.39
C SER A 179 -24.58 7.56 -3.42
N GLY A 180 -24.79 7.28 -2.13
CA GLY A 180 -24.76 8.28 -1.06
C GLY A 180 -23.39 8.48 -0.41
N MET A 181 -22.33 7.89 -0.97
CA MET A 181 -20.97 7.99 -0.43
C MET A 181 -20.14 9.02 -1.18
N SER A 182 -19.31 9.74 -0.43
CA SER A 182 -18.36 10.74 -0.98
C SER A 182 -16.99 10.56 -0.38
N VAL A 183 -15.96 10.96 -1.11
CA VAL A 183 -14.62 11.18 -0.57
C VAL A 183 -14.50 12.65 -0.21
N LEU A 184 -14.18 12.92 1.06
CA LEU A 184 -13.86 14.27 1.53
C LEU A 184 -12.37 14.39 1.79
N LEU A 185 -11.80 15.50 1.37
CA LEU A 185 -10.41 15.90 1.64
C LEU A 185 -10.40 16.67 2.96
N VAL A 186 -9.97 16.02 4.03
CA VAL A 186 -10.02 16.56 5.39
C VAL A 186 -8.61 16.86 5.88
N GLU A 187 -8.34 18.11 6.20
CA GLU A 187 -7.12 18.50 6.90
C GLU A 187 -7.33 18.34 8.41
N PRO A 188 -6.33 17.84 9.17
CA PRO A 188 -6.42 17.75 10.62
C PRO A 188 -6.69 19.11 11.26
N GLY A 189 -7.64 19.14 12.20
CA GLY A 189 -8.05 20.37 12.88
C GLY A 189 -8.93 20.07 14.10
N ASP A 190 -9.56 21.11 14.63
CA ASP A 190 -10.44 20.99 15.81
C ASP A 190 -11.58 19.97 15.56
N GLY A 191 -11.80 19.10 16.54
CA GLY A 191 -12.77 18.00 16.45
C GLY A 191 -12.21 16.70 15.86
N LEU A 192 -10.98 16.66 15.33
CA LEU A 192 -10.31 15.41 14.98
C LEU A 192 -9.43 14.92 16.13
N THR A 193 -9.70 13.73 16.60
CA THR A 193 -8.81 13.02 17.51
C THR A 193 -8.12 11.88 16.78
N ILE A 194 -6.80 11.84 16.81
CA ILE A 194 -5.98 10.74 16.32
C ILE A 194 -5.43 9.98 17.52
N SER A 195 -5.72 8.68 17.62
CA SER A 195 -5.27 7.86 18.75
C SER A 195 -3.75 7.67 18.76
N ALA A 196 -3.24 7.13 19.87
CA ALA A 196 -1.93 6.51 19.86
C ALA A 196 -1.89 5.35 18.86
N LYS A 197 -0.69 4.98 18.39
CA LYS A 197 -0.52 3.86 17.46
C LYS A 197 -0.98 2.54 18.07
N THR A 198 -1.69 1.75 17.28
CA THR A 198 -2.09 0.39 17.62
C THR A 198 -0.87 -0.54 17.61
N PRO A 199 -0.60 -1.33 18.67
CA PRO A 199 0.43 -2.36 18.64
C PRO A 199 0.15 -3.41 17.55
N LYS A 200 1.15 -3.76 16.75
CA LYS A 200 1.02 -4.67 15.61
C LYS A 200 2.04 -5.81 15.67
N LEU A 201 1.73 -6.91 15.01
CA LEU A 201 2.65 -8.05 14.82
C LEU A 201 3.89 -7.63 14.01
N GLY A 202 3.67 -7.11 12.82
CA GLY A 202 4.65 -6.59 11.87
C GLY A 202 4.28 -5.17 11.40
N TYR A 203 4.88 -4.73 10.29
CA TYR A 203 4.68 -3.38 9.75
C TYR A 203 4.99 -2.32 10.81
N ARG A 204 6.01 -2.59 11.61
CA ARG A 204 6.48 -1.68 12.66
C ARG A 204 7.17 -0.47 12.03
N GLY A 205 7.30 0.60 12.78
CA GLY A 205 7.83 1.88 12.30
C GLY A 205 6.79 2.76 11.62
N ILE A 206 5.75 2.21 11.01
CA ILE A 206 4.59 2.97 10.50
C ILE A 206 3.43 2.73 11.44
N GLU A 207 2.84 3.81 11.96
CA GLU A 207 1.68 3.73 12.84
C GLU A 207 0.41 3.33 12.08
N ALA A 208 -0.52 2.71 12.80
CA ALA A 208 -1.91 2.55 12.43
C ALA A 208 -2.75 3.06 13.60
N CYS A 209 -3.61 4.03 13.35
CA CYS A 209 -4.37 4.76 14.37
C CYS A 209 -5.87 4.63 14.17
N GLU A 210 -6.60 4.99 15.21
CA GLU A 210 -8.02 5.30 15.13
C GLU A 210 -8.20 6.81 14.97
N LEU A 211 -9.20 7.20 14.18
CA LEU A 211 -9.64 8.57 14.00
C LEU A 211 -11.04 8.72 14.55
N ALA A 212 -11.27 9.73 15.40
CA ALA A 212 -12.60 10.12 15.83
C ALA A 212 -12.90 11.53 15.31
N PHE A 213 -14.03 11.66 14.64
CA PHE A 213 -14.55 12.89 14.07
C PHE A 213 -15.72 13.35 14.94
N ASP A 214 -15.55 14.46 15.65
CA ASP A 214 -16.56 15.07 16.51
C ASP A 214 -17.00 16.40 15.94
N ALA A 215 -18.03 16.37 15.08
CA ALA A 215 -18.61 17.53 14.42
C ALA A 215 -17.59 18.42 13.66
N ILE A 216 -16.60 17.78 13.00
CA ILE A 216 -15.63 18.52 12.19
C ILE A 216 -16.33 19.22 11.03
N ARG A 217 -16.07 20.51 10.87
CA ARG A 217 -16.58 21.29 9.76
C ARG A 217 -15.56 21.43 8.65
N VAL A 218 -15.99 21.09 7.44
CA VAL A 218 -15.20 21.24 6.22
C VAL A 218 -15.98 22.04 5.17
N PRO A 219 -15.32 22.83 4.33
CA PRO A 219 -16.00 23.59 3.29
C PRO A 219 -16.63 22.68 2.22
N ALA A 220 -17.57 23.20 1.46
CA ALA A 220 -18.19 22.43 0.36
C ALA A 220 -17.15 21.95 -0.67
N GLY A 221 -16.09 22.72 -0.90
CA GLY A 221 -14.96 22.36 -1.77
C GLY A 221 -14.08 21.20 -1.25
N ALA A 222 -14.34 20.66 -0.05
CA ALA A 222 -13.66 19.47 0.45
C ALA A 222 -14.12 18.18 -0.24
N VAL A 223 -15.26 18.16 -0.91
CA VAL A 223 -15.71 16.99 -1.70
C VAL A 223 -14.78 16.78 -2.89
N LEU A 224 -14.16 15.62 -2.99
CA LEU A 224 -13.29 15.29 -4.12
C LEU A 224 -14.07 15.39 -5.45
N GLY A 225 -13.59 16.26 -6.33
CA GLY A 225 -14.25 16.52 -7.62
C GLY A 225 -15.47 17.46 -7.53
N GLY A 226 -15.78 18.00 -6.34
CA GLY A 226 -16.82 18.99 -6.11
C GLY A 226 -18.24 18.44 -5.93
N GLU A 227 -18.56 17.27 -6.49
CA GLU A 227 -19.89 16.69 -6.48
C GLU A 227 -19.99 15.50 -5.52
N PRO A 228 -20.91 15.54 -4.52
CA PRO A 228 -21.15 14.43 -3.62
C PRO A 228 -21.73 13.19 -4.34
N GLY A 229 -21.61 12.02 -3.71
CA GLY A 229 -22.21 10.78 -4.22
C GLY A 229 -21.31 9.97 -5.18
N GLN A 230 -20.12 10.48 -5.52
CA GLN A 230 -19.18 9.79 -6.42
C GLN A 230 -18.10 8.98 -5.66
N GLY A 231 -18.08 9.07 -4.33
CA GLY A 231 -16.98 8.55 -3.51
C GLY A 231 -16.75 7.05 -3.63
N TRP A 232 -17.80 6.26 -3.80
CA TRP A 232 -17.67 4.83 -4.01
C TRP A 232 -16.89 4.51 -5.27
N GLN A 233 -17.29 5.10 -6.41
CA GLN A 233 -16.63 4.84 -7.69
C GLN A 233 -15.18 5.34 -7.69
N GLN A 234 -14.95 6.53 -7.17
CA GLN A 234 -13.62 7.13 -7.02
C GLN A 234 -12.72 6.22 -6.20
N MET A 235 -13.18 5.80 -5.00
CA MET A 235 -12.38 4.98 -4.10
C MET A 235 -12.11 3.59 -4.67
N MET A 236 -13.09 2.94 -5.32
CA MET A 236 -12.87 1.64 -5.97
C MET A 236 -11.79 1.73 -7.06
N ARG A 237 -11.73 2.86 -7.80
CA ARG A 237 -10.65 3.10 -8.77
C ARG A 237 -9.30 3.33 -8.09
N GLY A 238 -9.26 4.08 -6.99
CA GLY A 238 -8.03 4.25 -6.18
C GLY A 238 -7.53 2.93 -5.59
N LEU A 239 -8.45 2.03 -5.21
CA LEU A 239 -8.10 0.71 -4.69
C LEU A 239 -7.50 -0.23 -5.75
N GLU A 240 -7.66 0.03 -7.06
CA GLU A 240 -6.90 -0.72 -8.08
C GLU A 240 -5.40 -0.41 -7.95
N VAL A 241 -5.02 0.86 -7.79
CA VAL A 241 -3.64 1.30 -7.50
C VAL A 241 -3.16 0.72 -6.17
N GLY A 242 -4.00 0.79 -5.12
CA GLY A 242 -3.70 0.24 -3.80
C GLY A 242 -3.40 -1.26 -3.83
N ARG A 243 -4.18 -2.05 -4.58
CA ARG A 243 -3.96 -3.50 -4.73
C ARG A 243 -2.67 -3.82 -5.47
N ILE A 244 -2.33 -3.08 -6.53
CA ILE A 244 -1.05 -3.21 -7.24
C ILE A 244 0.10 -2.88 -6.27
N GLN A 245 -0.03 -1.83 -5.49
CA GLN A 245 0.96 -1.44 -4.49
C GLN A 245 1.15 -2.52 -3.41
N VAL A 246 0.06 -3.13 -2.91
CA VAL A 246 0.15 -4.26 -1.94
C VAL A 246 0.79 -5.49 -2.58
N ALA A 247 0.44 -5.82 -3.83
CA ALA A 247 1.07 -6.90 -4.57
C ALA A 247 2.57 -6.67 -4.73
N SER A 248 2.98 -5.46 -5.08
CA SER A 248 4.40 -5.07 -5.20
C SER A 248 5.14 -5.18 -3.87
N ARG A 249 4.53 -4.72 -2.76
CA ARG A 249 5.10 -4.93 -1.41
C ARG A 249 5.30 -6.40 -1.10
N ALA A 250 4.33 -7.24 -1.44
CA ALA A 250 4.40 -8.67 -1.22
C ALA A 250 5.54 -9.31 -2.03
N VAL A 251 5.69 -8.92 -3.30
CA VAL A 251 6.83 -9.37 -4.13
C VAL A 251 8.16 -8.94 -3.52
N GLY A 252 8.27 -7.69 -3.04
CA GLY A 252 9.49 -7.17 -2.43
C GLY A 252 9.89 -7.94 -1.16
N VAL A 253 8.95 -8.20 -0.25
CA VAL A 253 9.17 -9.01 0.96
C VAL A 253 9.57 -10.45 0.59
N ALA A 254 8.87 -11.07 -0.37
CA ALA A 254 9.19 -12.42 -0.84
C ALA A 254 10.58 -12.48 -1.50
N GLN A 255 10.95 -11.46 -2.28
CA GLN A 255 12.27 -11.35 -2.91
C GLN A 255 13.38 -11.24 -1.87
N ALA A 256 13.19 -10.43 -0.81
CA ALA A 256 14.15 -10.31 0.28
C ALA A 256 14.32 -11.65 1.02
N ALA A 257 13.22 -12.30 1.35
CA ALA A 257 13.22 -13.59 2.02
C ALA A 257 13.93 -14.69 1.18
N LEU A 258 13.65 -14.74 -0.13
CA LEU A 258 14.32 -15.65 -1.06
C LEU A 258 15.82 -15.37 -1.15
N ALA A 259 16.22 -14.10 -1.28
CA ALA A 259 17.63 -13.71 -1.41
C ALA A 259 18.43 -14.09 -0.16
N ASP A 260 17.89 -13.78 1.02
CA ASP A 260 18.55 -14.09 2.29
C ASP A 260 18.61 -15.60 2.55
N ALA A 261 17.54 -16.36 2.25
CA ALA A 261 17.54 -17.82 2.32
C ALA A 261 18.54 -18.46 1.35
N THR A 262 18.65 -17.93 0.14
CA THR A 262 19.59 -18.42 -0.87
C THR A 262 21.03 -18.21 -0.42
N ARG A 263 21.36 -17.02 0.11
CA ARG A 263 22.70 -16.72 0.64
C ARG A 263 23.04 -17.64 1.79
N TYR A 264 22.16 -17.72 2.79
CA TYR A 264 22.35 -18.61 3.95
C TYR A 264 22.56 -20.06 3.55
N ALA A 265 21.80 -20.56 2.58
CA ALA A 265 21.90 -21.93 2.11
C ALA A 265 23.24 -22.25 1.40
N GLN A 266 23.92 -21.24 0.84
CA GLN A 266 25.24 -21.37 0.24
C GLN A 266 26.38 -21.34 1.27
N GLU A 267 26.20 -20.57 2.36
CA GLU A 267 27.21 -20.37 3.40
C GLU A 267 27.12 -21.44 4.50
N ARG A 268 25.91 -21.87 4.86
CA ARG A 268 25.68 -22.85 5.92
C ARG A 268 25.98 -24.26 5.44
N GLU A 269 26.81 -24.96 6.18
CA GLU A 269 27.12 -26.37 5.92
C GLU A 269 26.46 -27.31 6.93
N SER A 270 26.05 -28.47 6.44
CA SER A 270 25.69 -29.65 7.24
C SER A 270 25.98 -30.92 6.47
N PHE A 271 26.32 -32.00 7.18
CA PHE A 271 26.71 -33.26 6.58
C PHE A 271 27.83 -33.11 5.52
N GLY A 272 28.79 -32.19 5.79
CA GLY A 272 29.99 -31.98 4.96
C GLY A 272 29.77 -31.23 3.64
N LYS A 273 28.68 -30.53 3.47
CA LYS A 273 28.38 -29.72 2.26
C LYS A 273 27.43 -28.57 2.55
N PRO A 274 27.42 -27.51 1.70
CA PRO A 274 26.44 -26.45 1.76
C PRO A 274 25.00 -26.99 1.74
N ILE A 275 24.11 -26.40 2.58
CA ILE A 275 22.78 -26.99 2.79
C ILE A 275 21.88 -26.95 1.54
N TRP A 276 22.11 -26.03 0.58
CA TRP A 276 21.37 -26.02 -0.68
C TRP A 276 21.54 -27.31 -1.51
N GLN A 277 22.64 -28.04 -1.31
CA GLN A 277 22.91 -29.31 -1.99
C GLN A 277 22.10 -30.49 -1.40
N HIS A 278 21.40 -30.29 -0.31
CA HIS A 278 20.40 -31.25 0.17
C HIS A 278 19.10 -31.01 -0.63
N GLN A 279 18.60 -32.03 -1.27
CA GLN A 279 17.47 -31.95 -2.21
C GLN A 279 16.26 -31.22 -1.61
N SER A 280 15.94 -31.46 -0.33
CA SER A 280 14.80 -30.79 0.33
C SER A 280 14.97 -29.28 0.43
N VAL A 281 16.19 -28.77 0.70
CA VAL A 281 16.49 -27.35 0.76
C VAL A 281 16.52 -26.74 -0.64
N GLY A 282 17.16 -27.44 -1.60
CA GLY A 282 17.19 -27.01 -3.00
C GLY A 282 15.77 -26.88 -3.59
N ASN A 283 14.89 -27.83 -3.28
CA ASN A 283 13.49 -27.76 -3.72
C ASN A 283 12.75 -26.55 -3.13
N LEU A 284 12.93 -26.23 -1.84
CA LEU A 284 12.34 -25.04 -1.23
C LEU A 284 12.79 -23.76 -1.95
N ILE A 285 14.07 -23.63 -2.27
CA ILE A 285 14.61 -22.47 -2.99
C ILE A 285 14.01 -22.39 -4.39
N ALA A 286 13.89 -23.51 -5.11
CA ALA A 286 13.29 -23.55 -6.45
C ALA A 286 11.81 -23.14 -6.43
N ASP A 287 11.04 -23.64 -5.45
CA ASP A 287 9.63 -23.29 -5.27
C ASP A 287 9.46 -21.82 -4.92
N MET A 288 10.26 -21.28 -4.00
CA MET A 288 10.27 -19.87 -3.65
C MET A 288 10.56 -19.00 -4.88
N ALA A 289 11.62 -19.30 -5.63
CA ALA A 289 12.01 -18.55 -6.83
C ALA A 289 10.90 -18.54 -7.88
N THR A 290 10.29 -19.69 -8.14
CA THR A 290 9.18 -19.83 -9.10
C THR A 290 7.96 -19.00 -8.68
N LYS A 291 7.55 -19.06 -7.41
CA LYS A 291 6.42 -18.31 -6.88
C LYS A 291 6.65 -16.80 -6.91
N VAL A 292 7.84 -16.34 -6.52
CA VAL A 292 8.20 -14.91 -6.56
C VAL A 292 8.15 -14.39 -7.99
N GLN A 293 8.68 -15.14 -8.95
CA GLN A 293 8.63 -14.74 -10.36
C GLN A 293 7.20 -14.69 -10.89
N ALA A 294 6.36 -15.67 -10.57
CA ALA A 294 4.96 -15.68 -10.96
C ALA A 294 4.17 -14.49 -10.36
N ALA A 295 4.39 -14.18 -9.07
CA ALA A 295 3.78 -13.04 -8.39
C ALA A 295 4.18 -11.70 -9.05
N ARG A 296 5.46 -11.55 -9.41
CA ARG A 296 5.97 -10.37 -10.12
C ARG A 296 5.33 -10.20 -11.50
N LEU A 297 5.17 -11.28 -12.25
CA LEU A 297 4.54 -11.23 -13.58
C LEU A 297 3.06 -10.84 -13.51
N LEU A 298 2.29 -11.37 -12.54
CA LEU A 298 0.90 -10.97 -12.32
C LEU A 298 0.79 -9.50 -11.91
N THR A 299 1.70 -9.03 -11.06
CA THR A 299 1.74 -7.62 -10.63
C THR A 299 2.05 -6.69 -11.80
N ALA A 300 3.01 -7.08 -12.65
CA ALA A 300 3.38 -6.33 -13.84
C ALA A 300 2.22 -6.27 -14.86
N ASP A 301 1.50 -7.37 -15.11
CA ASP A 301 0.34 -7.37 -16.03
C ASP A 301 -0.76 -6.42 -15.53
N ALA A 302 -1.06 -6.44 -14.23
CA ALA A 302 -2.05 -5.54 -13.64
C ALA A 302 -1.65 -4.06 -13.80
N ALA A 303 -0.39 -3.73 -13.53
CA ALA A 303 0.15 -2.39 -13.66
C ALA A 303 0.12 -1.89 -15.12
N GLU A 304 0.57 -2.70 -16.08
CA GLU A 304 0.54 -2.37 -17.50
C GLU A 304 -0.87 -2.10 -18.04
N ARG A 305 -1.88 -2.83 -17.54
CA ARG A 305 -3.27 -2.62 -17.93
C ARG A 305 -3.77 -1.26 -17.44
N LEU A 306 -3.41 -0.90 -16.20
CA LEU A 306 -3.78 0.40 -15.65
C LEU A 306 -3.13 1.55 -16.43
N ASP A 307 -1.86 1.40 -16.84
CA ASP A 307 -1.14 2.36 -17.69
C ASP A 307 -1.77 2.56 -19.07
N ARG A 308 -2.43 1.51 -19.60
CA ARG A 308 -3.21 1.62 -20.86
C ARG A 308 -4.60 2.24 -20.67
N GLY A 309 -4.94 2.70 -19.47
CA GLY A 309 -6.27 3.23 -19.15
C GLY A 309 -7.38 2.16 -19.08
N VAL A 310 -7.01 0.88 -19.12
CA VAL A 310 -7.98 -0.22 -19.04
C VAL A 310 -8.31 -0.50 -17.57
N ARG A 311 -9.57 -0.87 -17.30
CA ARG A 311 -9.98 -1.31 -15.98
C ARG A 311 -9.26 -2.59 -15.58
N ALA A 312 -8.57 -2.57 -14.44
CA ALA A 312 -7.66 -3.63 -13.99
C ALA A 312 -8.08 -4.28 -12.65
N ASP A 313 -9.34 -4.14 -12.24
CA ASP A 313 -9.83 -4.66 -10.95
C ASP A 313 -9.71 -6.19 -10.82
N LEU A 314 -9.92 -6.95 -11.91
CA LEU A 314 -9.69 -8.39 -11.95
C LEU A 314 -8.20 -8.73 -11.78
N GLU A 315 -7.37 -8.13 -12.61
CA GLU A 315 -5.92 -8.42 -12.65
C GLU A 315 -5.22 -7.91 -11.38
N ALA A 316 -5.57 -6.74 -10.87
CA ALA A 316 -5.07 -6.22 -9.58
C ALA A 316 -5.51 -7.10 -8.40
N GLY A 317 -6.75 -7.63 -8.45
CA GLY A 317 -7.24 -8.61 -7.48
C GLY A 317 -6.43 -9.92 -7.52
N MET A 318 -6.19 -10.47 -8.72
CA MET A 318 -5.37 -11.68 -8.92
C MET A 318 -3.93 -11.46 -8.45
N ALA A 319 -3.32 -10.35 -8.81
CA ALA A 319 -1.96 -10.00 -8.41
C ALA A 319 -1.84 -9.90 -6.89
N LYS A 320 -2.75 -9.17 -6.24
CA LYS A 320 -2.76 -9.00 -4.77
C LYS A 320 -2.98 -10.33 -4.05
N LEU A 321 -3.93 -11.12 -4.48
CA LEU A 321 -4.22 -12.44 -3.91
C LEU A 321 -2.99 -13.35 -3.98
N PHE A 322 -2.46 -13.54 -5.18
CA PHE A 322 -1.34 -14.47 -5.38
C PHE A 322 -0.05 -13.99 -4.72
N ALA A 323 0.29 -12.70 -4.85
CA ALA A 323 1.52 -12.15 -4.30
C ALA A 323 1.53 -12.19 -2.76
N SER A 324 0.41 -11.86 -2.10
CA SER A 324 0.34 -11.85 -0.63
C SER A 324 0.42 -13.26 -0.03
N GLU A 325 -0.22 -14.26 -0.65
CA GLU A 325 -0.10 -15.67 -0.24
C GLU A 325 1.32 -16.20 -0.51
N THR A 326 1.92 -15.80 -1.63
CA THR A 326 3.32 -16.11 -1.95
C THR A 326 4.26 -15.53 -0.92
N ALA A 327 4.10 -14.26 -0.53
CA ALA A 327 4.97 -13.62 0.46
C ALA A 327 4.93 -14.36 1.80
N MET A 328 3.77 -14.76 2.26
CA MET A 328 3.61 -15.53 3.50
C MET A 328 4.31 -16.90 3.41
N GLN A 329 4.09 -17.63 2.31
CA GLN A 329 4.70 -18.94 2.11
C GLN A 329 6.22 -18.84 2.00
N VAL A 330 6.73 -17.89 1.21
CA VAL A 330 8.18 -17.70 0.98
C VAL A 330 8.88 -17.23 2.28
N ALA A 331 8.26 -16.35 3.06
CA ALA A 331 8.80 -15.93 4.35
C ALA A 331 8.92 -17.12 5.34
N LEU A 332 7.90 -17.98 5.40
CA LEU A 332 7.94 -19.21 6.21
C LEU A 332 9.01 -20.18 5.71
N ASP A 333 9.11 -20.39 4.40
CA ASP A 333 10.11 -21.29 3.83
C ASP A 333 11.53 -20.76 4.02
N ALA A 334 11.74 -19.43 3.97
CA ALA A 334 13.02 -18.80 4.32
C ALA A 334 13.42 -19.08 5.78
N MET A 335 12.47 -18.97 6.72
CA MET A 335 12.72 -19.37 8.13
C MET A 335 13.12 -20.85 8.23
N ARG A 336 12.44 -21.74 7.48
CA ARG A 336 12.75 -23.18 7.45
C ARG A 336 14.16 -23.46 6.92
N VAL A 337 14.61 -22.72 5.90
CA VAL A 337 15.97 -22.82 5.36
C VAL A 337 17.01 -22.41 6.41
N HIS A 338 16.72 -21.37 7.22
CA HIS A 338 17.60 -20.95 8.31
C HIS A 338 17.56 -21.87 9.54
N GLY A 339 16.56 -22.76 9.64
CA GLY A 339 16.39 -23.64 10.80
C GLY A 339 16.15 -22.85 12.09
N GLY A 340 16.82 -23.21 13.18
CA GLY A 340 16.69 -22.51 14.47
C GLY A 340 17.03 -21.01 14.40
N TYR A 341 18.00 -20.63 13.58
CA TYR A 341 18.35 -19.22 13.36
C TYR A 341 17.23 -18.42 12.67
N GLY A 342 16.38 -19.07 11.88
CA GLY A 342 15.21 -18.40 11.28
C GLY A 342 14.16 -17.96 12.30
N TYR A 343 14.22 -18.47 13.54
CA TYR A 343 13.33 -18.08 14.64
C TYR A 343 13.97 -17.06 15.59
N SER A 344 15.23 -16.73 15.37
CA SER A 344 15.96 -15.72 16.15
C SER A 344 15.92 -14.37 15.46
N LYS A 345 16.12 -13.29 16.24
CA LYS A 345 16.23 -11.93 15.68
C LYS A 345 17.58 -11.62 15.05
N GLU A 346 18.50 -12.59 14.97
CA GLU A 346 19.80 -12.39 14.32
C GLU A 346 19.69 -12.24 12.81
N TYR A 347 18.66 -12.85 12.21
CA TYR A 347 18.37 -12.82 10.78
C TYR A 347 17.02 -12.13 10.51
N ASP A 348 16.92 -11.46 9.38
CA ASP A 348 15.74 -10.67 9.01
C ASP A 348 14.53 -11.52 8.58
N VAL A 349 14.69 -12.82 8.40
CA VAL A 349 13.64 -13.71 7.91
C VAL A 349 12.44 -13.81 8.87
N GLU A 350 12.64 -13.62 10.18
CA GLU A 350 11.55 -13.54 11.15
C GLU A 350 10.70 -12.28 10.96
N ARG A 351 11.32 -11.15 10.57
CA ARG A 351 10.63 -9.90 10.27
C ARG A 351 9.76 -10.05 9.03
N TYR A 352 10.27 -10.67 7.96
CA TYR A 352 9.48 -10.91 6.75
C TYR A 352 8.23 -11.75 7.05
N PHE A 353 8.36 -12.74 7.93
CA PHE A 353 7.22 -13.55 8.39
C PHE A 353 6.19 -12.73 9.18
N ARG A 354 6.64 -11.79 10.04
CA ARG A 354 5.72 -10.93 10.79
C ARG A 354 5.03 -9.88 9.90
N ASP A 355 5.68 -9.45 8.84
CA ASP A 355 5.17 -8.44 7.91
C ASP A 355 4.17 -9.02 6.90
N ALA A 356 4.41 -10.23 6.41
CA ALA A 356 3.65 -10.84 5.33
C ALA A 356 2.12 -10.95 5.57
N PRO A 357 1.61 -11.29 6.76
CA PRO A 357 0.18 -11.42 7.03
C PRO A 357 -0.62 -10.15 6.73
N LEU A 358 -0.04 -8.96 6.92
CA LEU A 358 -0.73 -7.70 6.65
C LEU A 358 -1.22 -7.62 5.20
N MET A 359 -0.44 -8.12 4.26
CA MET A 359 -0.77 -8.04 2.83
C MET A 359 -1.90 -8.99 2.42
N ILE A 360 -2.20 -10.00 3.24
CA ILE A 360 -3.39 -10.86 3.08
C ILE A 360 -4.64 -10.11 3.53
N LEU A 361 -4.54 -9.26 4.56
CA LEU A 361 -5.65 -8.60 5.23
C LEU A 361 -5.97 -7.21 4.64
N GLY A 362 -4.96 -6.41 4.32
CA GLY A 362 -5.09 -5.02 3.87
C GLY A 362 -5.58 -4.90 2.43
N GLU A 363 -6.12 -3.73 2.08
CA GLU A 363 -6.63 -3.33 0.74
C GLU A 363 -7.70 -4.29 0.19
N GLY A 364 -8.59 -4.75 1.10
CA GLY A 364 -9.53 -5.83 0.86
C GLY A 364 -8.89 -7.19 1.09
N THR A 365 -9.46 -7.95 2.04
CA THR A 365 -8.93 -9.28 2.39
C THR A 365 -8.86 -10.21 1.19
N ASN A 366 -8.05 -11.26 1.26
CA ASN A 366 -7.94 -12.22 0.16
C ASN A 366 -9.27 -12.91 -0.15
N GLU A 367 -10.16 -13.04 0.83
CA GLU A 367 -11.54 -13.53 0.65
C GLU A 367 -12.36 -12.57 -0.22
N ILE A 368 -12.24 -11.25 0.03
CA ILE A 368 -12.87 -10.22 -0.82
C ILE A 368 -12.27 -10.24 -2.22
N GLN A 369 -10.94 -10.40 -2.36
CA GLN A 369 -10.33 -10.52 -3.70
C GLN A 369 -10.88 -11.73 -4.46
N ARG A 370 -11.06 -12.89 -3.82
CA ARG A 370 -11.67 -14.06 -4.45
C ARG A 370 -13.10 -13.78 -4.96
N ASN A 371 -13.90 -13.05 -4.16
CA ASN A 371 -15.25 -12.65 -4.59
C ASN A 371 -15.21 -11.70 -5.81
N VAL A 372 -14.33 -10.69 -5.78
CA VAL A 372 -14.15 -9.75 -6.90
C VAL A 372 -13.68 -10.49 -8.15
N ILE A 373 -12.67 -11.36 -8.04
CA ILE A 373 -12.14 -12.15 -9.15
C ILE A 373 -13.24 -13.02 -9.75
N ALA A 374 -13.97 -13.76 -8.92
CA ALA A 374 -15.03 -14.65 -9.40
C ALA A 374 -16.14 -13.87 -10.15
N ALA A 375 -16.61 -12.76 -9.57
CA ALA A 375 -17.63 -11.93 -10.18
C ALA A 375 -17.18 -11.33 -11.53
N GLN A 376 -15.97 -10.77 -11.59
CA GLN A 376 -15.41 -10.19 -12.80
C GLN A 376 -15.11 -11.23 -13.86
N TRP A 377 -14.59 -12.40 -13.47
CA TRP A 377 -14.30 -13.49 -14.39
C TRP A 377 -15.60 -14.00 -15.07
N ILE A 378 -16.62 -14.26 -14.27
CA ILE A 378 -17.93 -14.69 -14.79
C ILE A 378 -18.54 -13.64 -15.69
N SER A 379 -18.51 -12.36 -15.29
CA SER A 379 -19.05 -11.24 -16.09
C SER A 379 -18.38 -11.11 -17.46
N ARG A 380 -17.05 -11.32 -17.53
CA ARG A 380 -16.29 -11.24 -18.80
C ARG A 380 -16.48 -12.48 -19.71
N HIS A 381 -17.03 -13.57 -19.18
CA HIS A 381 -17.24 -14.85 -19.89
C HIS A 381 -18.73 -15.28 -19.85
N SER A 382 -19.64 -14.32 -19.63
CA SER A 382 -21.08 -14.61 -19.66
C SER A 382 -21.50 -15.12 -21.06
N ILE A 383 -22.29 -16.21 -21.08
CA ILE A 383 -22.84 -16.86 -22.28
C ILE A 383 -24.05 -16.05 -22.78
#